data_833e9ecfded2f50d8646001245eb645c
#
_entry.id   833e9ecfded2f50d8646001245eb645c
#
_cell.length_a   1.000
_cell.length_b   1.000
_cell.length_c   1.000
_cell.angle_alpha   90.00
_cell.angle_beta   90.00
_cell.angle_gamma   90.00
#
_symmetry.space_group_name_H-M   'P 1'
#
loop_
_entity.id
_entity.type
_entity.pdbx_description
1 polymer ?
#
loop_
_entity_poly.entity_id
_entity_poly.type
_entity_poly.pdbx_seq_one_letter_code
_entity_poly.pdbx_strand_id
1 'polypeptide(L)'
;MMITKTMQDAINEQIKNELYSAYLYLAMSAHFEAANLPGFAHWMRVQASEEEEHAMKFYAYLYDRGGRVQLKAIDQPPFEWPSTLDAFQQVLEHEQKVTSLIHNLYALAVKENDYATQVMLQWFIDEQVEEEKNASTIVEQVKMIEAKGSAILYLDHELGERGEE
;
A
#
# COMPACT_ATOMS: atom_id res chain seq x y z
N MET A 1 -4.64 -7.85 -28.05
CA MET A 1 -3.61 -8.91 -27.91
C MET A 1 -3.71 -9.46 -26.50
N MET A 2 -3.76 -10.78 -26.36
CA MET A 2 -3.81 -11.45 -25.05
C MET A 2 -2.52 -11.22 -24.28
N ILE A 3 -2.63 -11.12 -22.95
CA ILE A 3 -1.48 -10.99 -22.06
C ILE A 3 -0.60 -12.25 -22.14
N THR A 4 0.72 -12.10 -22.04
CA THR A 4 1.61 -13.26 -21.96
C THR A 4 1.46 -13.98 -20.62
N LYS A 5 1.81 -15.27 -20.60
CA LYS A 5 1.78 -16.03 -19.33
C LYS A 5 2.72 -15.42 -18.28
N THR A 6 3.89 -14.97 -18.69
CA THR A 6 4.88 -14.34 -17.80
C THR A 6 4.32 -13.07 -17.15
N MET A 7 3.71 -12.19 -17.94
CA MET A 7 3.11 -10.96 -17.42
C MET A 7 1.89 -11.26 -16.54
N GLN A 8 1.03 -12.22 -16.94
CA GLN A 8 -0.11 -12.67 -16.12
C GLN A 8 0.35 -13.18 -14.75
N ASP A 9 1.38 -14.01 -14.72
CA ASP A 9 1.91 -14.56 -13.46
C ASP A 9 2.49 -13.45 -12.57
N ALA A 10 3.17 -12.46 -13.16
CA ALA A 10 3.72 -11.31 -12.46
C ALA A 10 2.62 -10.39 -11.89
N ILE A 11 1.54 -10.16 -12.64
CA ILE A 11 0.39 -9.37 -12.16
C ILE A 11 -0.37 -10.14 -11.06
N ASN A 12 -0.54 -11.45 -11.16
CA ASN A 12 -1.12 -12.25 -10.08
C ASN A 12 -0.29 -12.17 -8.79
N GLU A 13 1.05 -12.12 -8.90
CA GLU A 13 1.91 -11.88 -7.75
C GLU A 13 1.70 -10.47 -7.17
N GLN A 14 1.53 -9.47 -8.02
CA GLN A 14 1.25 -8.10 -7.56
C GLN A 14 -0.12 -7.98 -6.89
N ILE A 15 -1.16 -8.63 -7.39
CA ILE A 15 -2.47 -8.69 -6.70
C ILE A 15 -2.30 -9.22 -5.27
N LYS A 16 -1.51 -10.28 -5.09
CA LYS A 16 -1.18 -10.79 -3.75
C LYS A 16 -0.47 -9.74 -2.91
N ASN A 17 0.49 -9.02 -3.49
CA ASN A 17 1.26 -7.99 -2.76
C ASN A 17 0.37 -6.83 -2.32
N GLU A 18 -0.55 -6.35 -3.16
CA GLU A 18 -1.52 -5.30 -2.79
C GLU A 18 -2.49 -5.78 -1.69
N LEU A 19 -3.00 -7.00 -1.80
CA LEU A 19 -3.85 -7.58 -0.76
C LEU A 19 -3.09 -7.79 0.56
N TYR A 20 -1.81 -8.14 0.52
CA TYR A 20 -0.97 -8.16 1.71
C TYR A 20 -0.80 -6.77 2.30
N SER A 21 -0.58 -5.73 1.48
CA SER A 21 -0.52 -4.34 1.94
C SER A 21 -1.79 -3.95 2.67
N ALA A 22 -2.96 -4.24 2.10
CA ALA A 22 -4.25 -4.01 2.75
C ALA A 22 -4.34 -4.72 4.12
N TYR A 23 -3.91 -5.96 4.20
CA TYR A 23 -3.93 -6.75 5.42
C TYR A 23 -2.94 -6.25 6.47
N LEU A 24 -1.75 -5.81 6.06
CA LEU A 24 -0.76 -5.15 6.93
C LEU A 24 -1.33 -3.87 7.54
N TYR A 25 -1.93 -2.99 6.74
CA TYR A 25 -2.51 -1.74 7.23
C TYR A 25 -3.73 -1.97 8.13
N LEU A 26 -4.51 -3.01 7.86
CA LEU A 26 -5.60 -3.41 8.75
C LEU A 26 -5.06 -3.92 10.11
N ALA A 27 -3.95 -4.64 10.12
CA ALA A 27 -3.27 -5.05 11.35
C ALA A 27 -2.72 -3.86 12.14
N MET A 28 -2.16 -2.85 11.46
CA MET A 28 -1.73 -1.59 12.07
C MET A 28 -2.92 -0.81 12.65
N SER A 29 -4.05 -0.78 11.95
CA SER A 29 -5.29 -0.19 12.47
C SER A 29 -5.72 -0.84 13.77
N ALA A 30 -5.74 -2.18 13.82
CA ALA A 30 -6.08 -2.92 15.04
C ALA A 30 -5.12 -2.62 16.20
N HIS A 31 -3.83 -2.47 15.92
CA HIS A 31 -2.83 -2.05 16.91
C HIS A 31 -3.15 -0.66 17.48
N PHE A 32 -3.47 0.31 16.64
CA PHE A 32 -3.79 1.67 17.09
C PHE A 32 -5.12 1.75 17.82
N GLU A 33 -6.12 0.95 17.47
CA GLU A 33 -7.36 0.82 18.26
C GLU A 33 -7.05 0.32 19.69
N ALA A 34 -6.21 -0.71 19.82
CA ALA A 34 -5.80 -1.23 21.12
C ALA A 34 -4.96 -0.22 21.94
N ALA A 35 -4.28 0.70 21.28
CA ALA A 35 -3.51 1.78 21.89
C ALA A 35 -4.34 3.03 22.24
N ASN A 36 -5.64 3.02 21.98
CA ASN A 36 -6.55 4.16 22.13
C ASN A 36 -6.17 5.39 21.29
N LEU A 37 -5.71 5.14 20.07
CA LEU A 37 -5.37 6.13 19.06
C LEU A 37 -6.26 5.95 17.81
N PRO A 38 -7.57 6.31 17.91
CA PRO A 38 -8.56 6.02 16.87
C PRO A 38 -8.31 6.79 15.56
N GLY A 39 -7.63 7.93 15.61
CA GLY A 39 -7.27 8.71 14.42
C GLY A 39 -6.22 8.00 13.58
N PHE A 40 -5.17 7.49 14.18
CA PHE A 40 -4.18 6.64 13.50
C PHE A 40 -4.83 5.36 12.98
N ALA A 41 -5.72 4.75 13.76
CA ALA A 41 -6.45 3.55 13.34
C ALA A 41 -7.32 3.82 12.11
N HIS A 42 -8.01 4.95 12.07
CA HIS A 42 -8.81 5.38 10.93
C HIS A 42 -7.95 5.60 9.68
N TRP A 43 -6.82 6.31 9.82
CA TRP A 43 -5.89 6.53 8.72
C TRP A 43 -5.43 5.21 8.10
N MET A 44 -5.10 4.23 8.93
CA MET A 44 -4.68 2.89 8.48
C MET A 44 -5.82 2.11 7.81
N ARG A 45 -7.08 2.28 8.24
CA ARG A 45 -8.23 1.65 7.57
C ARG A 45 -8.48 2.22 6.19
N VAL A 46 -8.37 3.54 6.05
CA VAL A 46 -8.47 4.19 4.73
C VAL A 46 -7.36 3.67 3.82
N GLN A 47 -6.12 3.60 4.32
CA GLN A 47 -4.99 3.05 3.58
C GLN A 47 -5.24 1.58 3.17
N ALA A 48 -5.77 0.75 4.06
CA ALA A 48 -6.11 -0.64 3.74
C ALA A 48 -7.16 -0.74 2.63
N SER A 49 -8.17 0.14 2.62
CA SER A 49 -9.19 0.20 1.57
C SER A 49 -8.59 0.60 0.21
N GLU A 50 -7.68 1.56 0.19
CA GLU A 50 -6.98 1.97 -1.04
C GLU A 50 -6.15 0.84 -1.64
N GLU A 51 -5.44 0.08 -0.80
CA GLU A 51 -4.66 -1.08 -1.27
C GLU A 51 -5.54 -2.21 -1.84
N GLU A 52 -6.74 -2.40 -1.28
CA GLU A 52 -7.71 -3.32 -1.85
C GLU A 52 -8.17 -2.85 -3.24
N GLU A 53 -8.41 -1.55 -3.41
CA GLU A 53 -8.75 -0.96 -4.72
C GLU A 53 -7.60 -1.10 -5.72
N HIS A 54 -6.34 -0.94 -5.29
CA HIS A 54 -5.16 -1.21 -6.12
C HIS A 54 -5.13 -2.66 -6.61
N ALA A 55 -5.38 -3.61 -5.72
CA ALA A 55 -5.49 -5.02 -6.11
C ALA A 55 -6.61 -5.24 -7.13
N MET A 56 -7.76 -4.59 -6.97
CA MET A 56 -8.89 -4.71 -7.88
C MET A 56 -8.64 -4.07 -9.24
N LYS A 57 -7.80 -3.03 -9.35
CA LYS A 57 -7.36 -2.50 -10.64
C LYS A 57 -6.56 -3.55 -11.43
N PHE A 58 -5.61 -4.22 -10.81
CA PHE A 58 -4.87 -5.33 -11.43
C PHE A 58 -5.79 -6.51 -11.79
N TYR A 59 -6.72 -6.83 -10.89
CA TYR A 59 -7.71 -7.89 -11.09
C TYR A 59 -8.53 -7.65 -12.37
N ALA A 60 -9.13 -6.48 -12.50
CA ALA A 60 -9.92 -6.11 -13.67
C ALA A 60 -9.06 -6.10 -14.94
N TYR A 61 -7.88 -5.52 -14.88
CA TYR A 61 -6.95 -5.45 -16.01
C TYR A 61 -6.59 -6.82 -16.57
N LEU A 62 -6.38 -7.84 -15.71
CA LEU A 62 -6.10 -9.19 -16.21
C LEU A 62 -7.24 -9.73 -17.08
N TYR A 63 -8.50 -9.52 -16.69
CA TYR A 63 -9.64 -9.94 -17.50
C TYR A 63 -9.80 -9.12 -18.79
N ASP A 64 -9.55 -7.82 -18.74
CA ASP A 64 -9.54 -6.95 -19.92
C ASP A 64 -8.52 -7.42 -20.98
N ARG A 65 -7.43 -8.05 -20.51
CA ARG A 65 -6.36 -8.57 -21.36
C ARG A 65 -6.51 -10.06 -21.71
N GLY A 66 -7.65 -10.67 -21.39
CA GLY A 66 -7.91 -12.09 -21.65
C GLY A 66 -7.11 -13.06 -20.79
N GLY A 67 -6.59 -12.58 -19.67
CA GLY A 67 -5.89 -13.38 -18.66
C GLY A 67 -6.84 -13.95 -17.61
N ARG A 68 -6.25 -14.57 -16.59
CA ARG A 68 -6.98 -15.17 -15.46
C ARG A 68 -6.32 -14.81 -14.13
N VAL A 69 -7.13 -14.37 -13.18
CA VAL A 69 -6.70 -14.15 -11.81
C VAL A 69 -6.56 -15.51 -11.09
N GLN A 70 -5.44 -15.64 -10.40
CA GLN A 70 -5.17 -16.75 -9.47
C GLN A 70 -4.75 -16.13 -8.14
N LEU A 71 -5.65 -16.19 -7.15
CA LEU A 71 -5.35 -15.71 -5.82
C LEU A 71 -4.34 -16.63 -5.14
N LYS A 72 -3.34 -16.03 -4.51
CA LYS A 72 -2.28 -16.73 -3.77
C LYS A 72 -2.45 -16.50 -2.28
N ALA A 73 -1.83 -17.34 -1.46
CA ALA A 73 -1.79 -17.14 -0.02
C ALA A 73 -1.10 -15.82 0.33
N ILE A 74 -1.67 -15.08 1.26
CA ILE A 74 -1.06 -13.89 1.87
C ILE A 74 -0.59 -14.23 3.28
N ASP A 75 0.59 -13.73 3.65
CA ASP A 75 1.20 -14.02 4.93
C ASP A 75 0.46 -13.31 6.08
N GLN A 76 0.58 -13.88 7.27
CA GLN A 76 0.12 -13.21 8.49
C GLN A 76 0.98 -11.96 8.73
N PRO A 77 0.37 -10.77 8.90
CA PRO A 77 1.10 -9.55 9.21
C PRO A 77 1.60 -9.55 10.66
N PRO A 78 2.54 -8.64 11.01
CA PRO A 78 2.88 -8.40 12.41
C PRO A 78 1.65 -8.06 13.26
N PHE A 79 1.74 -8.31 14.56
CA PHE A 79 0.66 -8.08 15.51
C PHE A 79 0.82 -6.79 16.31
N GLU A 80 2.06 -6.39 16.61
CA GLU A 80 2.39 -5.24 17.44
C GLU A 80 3.58 -4.47 16.86
N TRP A 81 3.65 -3.19 17.21
CA TRP A 81 4.78 -2.29 16.90
C TRP A 81 5.28 -1.63 18.17
N PRO A 82 6.61 -1.47 18.34
CA PRO A 82 7.18 -0.91 19.57
C PRO A 82 6.75 0.52 19.86
N SER A 83 6.53 1.34 18.82
CA SER A 83 6.10 2.73 18.92
C SER A 83 5.30 3.17 17.71
N THR A 84 4.64 4.33 17.81
CA THR A 84 3.98 4.97 16.66
C THR A 84 4.98 5.28 15.55
N LEU A 85 6.18 5.71 15.89
CA LEU A 85 7.24 5.96 14.92
C LEU A 85 7.63 4.68 14.18
N ASP A 86 7.84 3.57 14.89
CA ASP A 86 8.19 2.29 14.25
C ASP A 86 7.10 1.82 13.28
N ALA A 87 5.83 2.00 13.64
CA ALA A 87 4.72 1.66 12.76
C ALA A 87 4.75 2.48 11.46
N PHE A 88 4.90 3.80 11.53
CA PHE A 88 4.95 4.65 10.33
C PHE A 88 6.26 4.53 9.55
N GLN A 89 7.38 4.23 10.19
CA GLN A 89 8.60 3.88 9.48
C GLN A 89 8.42 2.59 8.67
N GLN A 90 7.72 1.59 9.22
CA GLN A 90 7.38 0.39 8.47
C GLN A 90 6.43 0.69 7.30
N VAL A 91 5.47 1.61 7.45
CA VAL A 91 4.65 2.07 6.31
C VAL A 91 5.54 2.60 5.20
N LEU A 92 6.44 3.53 5.50
CA LEU A 92 7.35 4.10 4.50
C LEU A 92 8.22 3.05 3.82
N GLU A 93 8.85 2.15 4.59
CA GLU A 93 9.67 1.07 4.05
C GLU A 93 8.85 0.12 3.18
N HIS A 94 7.60 -0.14 3.58
CA HIS A 94 6.68 -0.99 2.81
C HIS A 94 6.32 -0.33 1.48
N GLU A 95 5.97 0.97 1.48
CA GLU A 95 5.66 1.69 0.23
C GLU A 95 6.87 1.75 -0.72
N GLN A 96 8.08 1.95 -0.20
CA GLN A 96 9.30 1.88 -1.00
C GLN A 96 9.51 0.48 -1.62
N LYS A 97 9.17 -0.57 -0.89
CA LYS A 97 9.18 -1.93 -1.42
C LYS A 97 8.14 -2.11 -2.53
N VAL A 98 6.91 -1.63 -2.33
CA VAL A 98 5.84 -1.69 -3.35
C VAL A 98 6.26 -0.91 -4.60
N THR A 99 6.83 0.28 -4.44
CA THR A 99 7.41 1.05 -5.55
C THR A 99 8.39 0.21 -6.37
N SER A 100 9.30 -0.49 -5.71
CA SER A 100 10.28 -1.37 -6.39
C SER A 100 9.59 -2.51 -7.15
N LEU A 101 8.52 -3.09 -6.59
CA LEU A 101 7.75 -4.14 -7.25
C LEU A 101 7.02 -3.62 -8.49
N ILE A 102 6.43 -2.43 -8.42
CA ILE A 102 5.79 -1.77 -9.58
C ILE A 102 6.83 -1.46 -10.66
N HIS A 103 8.00 -0.94 -10.29
CA HIS A 103 9.09 -0.69 -11.24
C HIS A 103 9.56 -1.97 -11.94
N ASN A 104 9.62 -3.10 -11.23
CA ASN A 104 9.96 -4.40 -11.81
C ASN A 104 8.90 -4.87 -12.82
N LEU A 105 7.60 -4.67 -12.52
CA LEU A 105 6.53 -4.95 -13.47
C LEU A 105 6.64 -4.08 -14.73
N TYR A 106 6.93 -2.79 -14.56
CA TYR A 106 7.13 -1.89 -15.69
C TYR A 106 8.33 -2.32 -16.57
N ALA A 107 9.44 -2.66 -15.94
CA ALA A 107 10.61 -3.18 -16.65
C ALA A 107 10.30 -4.47 -17.42
N LEU A 108 9.49 -5.36 -16.86
CA LEU A 108 9.02 -6.56 -17.55
C LEU A 108 8.13 -6.21 -18.75
N ALA A 109 7.21 -5.25 -18.59
CA ALA A 109 6.34 -4.77 -19.68
C ALA A 109 7.16 -4.16 -20.83
N VAL A 110 8.21 -3.42 -20.51
CA VAL A 110 9.15 -2.89 -21.51
C VAL A 110 9.87 -4.03 -22.24
N LYS A 111 10.40 -5.00 -21.50
CA LYS A 111 11.11 -6.16 -22.04
C LYS A 111 10.25 -7.00 -23.02
N GLU A 112 8.95 -7.12 -22.70
CA GLU A 112 8.00 -7.87 -23.52
C GLU A 112 7.36 -7.04 -24.65
N ASN A 113 7.66 -5.74 -24.74
CA ASN A 113 7.00 -4.77 -25.62
C ASN A 113 5.47 -4.73 -25.39
N ASP A 114 5.03 -4.93 -24.16
CA ASP A 114 3.63 -4.86 -23.76
C ASP A 114 3.23 -3.41 -23.46
N TYR A 115 2.93 -2.66 -24.52
CA TYR A 115 2.61 -1.24 -24.42
C TYR A 115 1.36 -0.96 -23.58
N ALA A 116 0.37 -1.83 -23.62
CA ALA A 116 -0.85 -1.66 -22.83
C ALA A 116 -0.55 -1.78 -21.31
N THR A 117 0.28 -2.75 -20.92
CA THR A 117 0.71 -2.88 -19.52
C THR A 117 1.57 -1.70 -19.09
N GLN A 118 2.47 -1.18 -19.96
CA GLN A 118 3.24 0.03 -19.66
C GLN A 118 2.32 1.22 -19.35
N VAL A 119 1.28 1.45 -20.15
CA VAL A 119 0.32 2.55 -19.93
C VAL A 119 -0.46 2.36 -18.64
N MET A 120 -0.95 1.15 -18.37
CA MET A 120 -1.69 0.85 -17.14
C MET A 120 -0.83 1.08 -15.90
N LEU A 121 0.44 0.69 -15.93
CA LEU A 121 1.37 0.83 -14.80
C LEU A 121 1.79 2.28 -14.53
N GLN A 122 1.63 3.21 -15.47
CA GLN A 122 1.95 4.63 -15.23
C GLN A 122 1.13 5.21 -14.09
N TRP A 123 -0.15 4.84 -13.98
CA TRP A 123 -0.97 5.23 -12.83
C TRP A 123 -0.36 4.78 -11.50
N PHE A 124 0.08 3.52 -11.42
CA PHE A 124 0.71 2.99 -10.21
C PHE A 124 2.07 3.65 -9.89
N ILE A 125 2.82 4.04 -10.91
CA ILE A 125 4.09 4.77 -10.71
C ILE A 125 3.81 6.14 -10.11
N ASP A 126 2.82 6.87 -10.61
CA ASP A 126 2.42 8.17 -10.07
C ASP A 126 1.88 8.03 -8.64
N GLU A 127 1.03 7.03 -8.40
CA GLU A 127 0.47 6.72 -7.08
C GLU A 127 1.57 6.46 -6.05
N GLN A 128 2.59 5.67 -6.39
CA GLN A 128 3.69 5.37 -5.46
C GLN A 128 4.51 6.60 -5.09
N VAL A 129 4.63 7.60 -5.95
CA VAL A 129 5.24 8.89 -5.60
C VAL A 129 4.44 9.57 -4.49
N GLU A 130 3.11 9.53 -4.57
CA GLU A 130 2.22 10.12 -3.57
C GLU A 130 2.25 9.32 -2.26
N GLU A 131 2.17 7.98 -2.33
CA GLU A 131 2.23 7.09 -1.17
C GLU A 131 3.51 7.28 -0.36
N GLU A 132 4.67 7.28 -1.00
CA GLU A 132 5.94 7.52 -0.30
C GLU A 132 6.01 8.92 0.30
N LYS A 133 5.51 9.95 -0.39
CA LYS A 133 5.46 11.32 0.10
C LYS A 133 4.58 11.41 1.35
N ASN A 134 3.39 10.84 1.32
CA ASN A 134 2.45 10.88 2.44
C ASN A 134 3.02 10.14 3.66
N ALA A 135 3.56 8.94 3.47
CA ALA A 135 4.20 8.17 4.52
C ALA A 135 5.40 8.91 5.13
N SER A 136 6.28 9.47 4.30
CA SER A 136 7.44 10.23 4.73
C SER A 136 7.04 11.47 5.54
N THR A 137 6.01 12.20 5.10
CA THR A 137 5.50 13.37 5.81
C THR A 137 5.04 13.01 7.22
N ILE A 138 4.27 11.91 7.38
CA ILE A 138 3.80 11.46 8.69
C ILE A 138 4.95 11.00 9.57
N VAL A 139 5.93 10.28 9.01
CA VAL A 139 7.15 9.88 9.76
C VAL A 139 7.84 11.11 10.36
N GLU A 140 8.05 12.16 9.57
CA GLU A 140 8.69 13.38 10.06
C GLU A 140 7.83 14.12 11.11
N GLN A 141 6.51 14.15 10.94
CA GLN A 141 5.60 14.72 11.94
C GLN A 141 5.64 13.93 13.26
N VAL A 142 5.65 12.60 13.20
CA VAL A 142 5.76 11.74 14.40
C VAL A 142 7.09 11.98 15.12
N LYS A 143 8.20 12.10 14.38
CA LYS A 143 9.51 12.43 14.98
C LYS A 143 9.49 13.79 15.71
N MET A 144 8.81 14.80 15.16
CA MET A 144 8.71 16.13 15.80
C MET A 144 7.96 16.10 17.13
N ILE A 145 7.00 15.17 17.29
CA ILE A 145 6.12 15.13 18.46
C ILE A 145 6.50 14.07 19.49
N GLU A 146 7.35 13.11 19.17
CA GLU A 146 7.74 12.01 20.07
C GLU A 146 8.28 12.52 21.42
N ALA A 147 8.96 13.66 21.42
CA ALA A 147 9.47 14.31 22.64
C ALA A 147 8.40 15.06 23.46
N LYS A 148 7.16 15.14 22.97
CA LYS A 148 6.07 15.96 23.53
C LYS A 148 4.81 15.09 23.69
N GLY A 149 4.71 14.32 24.76
CA GLY A 149 3.70 13.28 24.98
C GLY A 149 2.24 13.62 24.65
N SER A 150 1.78 14.87 24.86
CA SER A 150 0.42 15.30 24.53
C SER A 150 0.22 15.63 23.04
N ALA A 151 1.28 15.90 22.30
CA ALA A 151 1.19 16.25 20.89
C ALA A 151 0.80 15.07 19.99
N ILE A 152 0.97 13.83 20.46
CA ILE A 152 0.52 12.63 19.76
C ILE A 152 -1.01 12.63 19.60
N LEU A 153 -1.75 13.12 20.57
CA LEU A 153 -3.21 13.21 20.52
C LEU A 153 -3.69 14.23 19.48
N TYR A 154 -2.92 15.32 19.28
CA TYR A 154 -3.22 16.29 18.23
C TYR A 154 -3.04 15.66 16.84
N LEU A 155 -1.92 14.98 16.61
CA LEU A 155 -1.69 14.30 15.32
C LEU A 155 -2.69 13.16 15.09
N ASP A 156 -3.05 12.42 16.13
CA ASP A 156 -4.12 11.42 16.06
C ASP A 156 -5.43 12.03 15.57
N HIS A 157 -5.83 13.16 16.13
CA HIS A 157 -7.02 13.88 15.69
C HIS A 157 -6.92 14.32 14.22
N GLU A 158 -5.79 14.92 13.82
CA GLU A 158 -5.56 15.37 12.44
C GLU A 158 -5.65 14.20 11.43
N LEU A 159 -5.02 13.07 11.72
CA LEU A 159 -5.07 11.89 10.85
C LEU A 159 -6.46 11.21 10.83
N GLY A 160 -7.26 11.40 11.89
CA GLY A 160 -8.64 10.94 11.96
C GLY A 160 -9.60 11.72 11.04
N GLU A 161 -9.20 12.88 10.56
CA GLU A 161 -9.99 13.68 9.60
C GLU A 161 -9.83 13.23 8.15
N ARG A 162 -8.95 12.25 7.86
CA ARG A 162 -8.76 11.72 6.51
C ARG A 162 -10.09 11.20 5.95
N GLY A 163 -10.52 11.74 4.80
CA GLY A 163 -11.66 11.24 4.03
C GLY A 163 -11.30 9.98 3.24
N GLU A 164 -12.32 9.19 2.89
CA GLU A 164 -12.21 8.16 1.86
C GLU A 164 -12.19 8.87 0.50
N GLU A 165 -11.21 8.53 -0.36
CA GLU A 165 -11.09 9.05 -1.73
C GLU A 165 -11.85 8.18 -2.72
#